data_58ad48a551fb3012c7c0d9ab2a60daec
#
_entry.id   58ad48a551fb3012c7c0d9ab2a60daec
#
_cell.length_a   1.000
_cell.length_b   1.000
_cell.length_c   1.000
_cell.angle_alpha   90.00
_cell.angle_beta   90.00
_cell.angle_gamma   90.00
#
_symmetry.space_group_name_H-M   'P 1'
#
loop_
_entity.id
_entity.type
_entity.pdbx_description
1 polymer ?
#
loop_
_entity_poly.entity_id
_entity_poly.type
_entity_poly.pdbx_seq_one_letter_code
_entity_poly.pdbx_strand_id
1 'polypeptide(L)'
;MTDARSTRDRILEATITIIEAEGEAGVRVDRVVEAAGFSKPVLYHHFADREDLVIAAQSERYRRTFNDAFVEFKVFEDAESQDTFLDRVSSALGDFTSPEARRRRLIRAEILGAAVGRPRLHDAITEANRQFVASLGDLLTRARRDGLISPRRDPRDVAAWWLSVVAGRYVIDADADRLNDEEWTDIVLSMIRYLLAGER
;
A
#
# COMPACT_ATOMS: atom_id res chain seq x y z
N MET A 1 -9.99 -10.56 -25.47
CA MET A 1 -8.91 -9.58 -25.22
C MET A 1 -7.78 -10.32 -24.53
N THR A 2 -6.70 -10.58 -25.26
CA THR A 2 -5.55 -11.34 -24.74
C THR A 2 -4.83 -10.45 -23.74
N ASP A 3 -4.70 -10.94 -22.53
CA ASP A 3 -3.96 -10.27 -21.42
C ASP A 3 -2.51 -10.01 -21.86
N ALA A 4 -2.19 -8.75 -22.15
CA ALA A 4 -0.88 -8.31 -22.66
C ALA A 4 0.19 -8.22 -21.54
N ARG A 5 0.08 -9.04 -20.47
CA ARG A 5 1.10 -9.09 -19.42
C ARG A 5 2.42 -9.57 -19.99
N SER A 6 3.49 -8.89 -19.63
CA SER A 6 4.84 -9.27 -20.04
C SER A 6 5.23 -10.65 -19.48
N THR A 7 6.21 -11.30 -20.11
CA THR A 7 6.79 -12.56 -19.59
C THR A 7 7.26 -12.40 -18.14
N ARG A 8 7.89 -11.26 -17.83
CA ARG A 8 8.33 -10.92 -16.48
C ARG A 8 7.15 -10.88 -15.49
N ASP A 9 6.03 -10.24 -15.88
CA ASP A 9 4.85 -10.11 -15.01
C ASP A 9 4.20 -11.47 -14.75
N ARG A 10 4.16 -12.35 -15.75
CA ARG A 10 3.61 -13.71 -15.57
C ARG A 10 4.45 -14.55 -14.62
N ILE A 11 5.79 -14.47 -14.71
CA ILE A 11 6.70 -15.15 -13.76
C ILE A 11 6.50 -14.57 -12.36
N LEU A 12 6.40 -13.25 -12.24
CA LEU A 12 6.20 -12.57 -10.98
C LEU A 12 4.88 -12.98 -10.33
N GLU A 13 3.78 -13.04 -11.09
CA GLU A 13 2.47 -13.45 -10.61
C GLU A 13 2.45 -14.89 -10.11
N ALA A 14 3.06 -15.82 -10.85
CA ALA A 14 3.21 -17.19 -10.40
C ALA A 14 4.00 -17.30 -9.09
N THR A 15 5.03 -16.47 -8.93
CA THR A 15 5.83 -16.41 -7.70
C THR A 15 5.01 -15.87 -6.53
N ILE A 16 4.24 -14.81 -6.74
CA ILE A 16 3.35 -14.24 -5.74
C ILE A 16 2.33 -15.27 -5.27
N THR A 17 1.70 -15.97 -6.18
CA THR A 17 0.74 -17.04 -5.85
C THR A 17 1.37 -18.13 -4.97
N ILE A 18 2.60 -18.53 -5.26
CA ILE A 18 3.32 -19.51 -4.44
C ILE A 18 3.63 -18.95 -3.04
N ILE A 19 4.07 -17.69 -2.95
CA ILE A 19 4.34 -17.05 -1.67
C ILE A 19 3.07 -16.95 -0.81
N GLU A 20 1.95 -16.60 -1.41
CA GLU A 20 0.68 -16.47 -0.71
C GLU A 20 0.13 -17.81 -0.18
N ALA A 21 0.41 -18.90 -0.90
CA ALA A 21 -0.03 -20.24 -0.50
C ALA A 21 0.91 -20.92 0.50
N GLU A 22 2.23 -20.74 0.37
CA GLU A 22 3.23 -21.56 1.07
C GLU A 22 4.36 -20.75 1.72
N GLY A 23 4.31 -19.42 1.63
CA GLY A 23 5.39 -18.54 2.07
C GLY A 23 6.61 -18.57 1.12
N GLU A 24 7.63 -17.80 1.46
CA GLU A 24 8.88 -17.71 0.65
C GLU A 24 9.62 -19.06 0.52
N ALA A 25 9.46 -19.95 1.50
CA ALA A 25 10.09 -21.28 1.47
C ALA A 25 9.54 -22.16 0.33
N GLY A 26 8.30 -21.92 -0.10
CA GLY A 26 7.68 -22.62 -1.23
C GLY A 26 8.21 -22.21 -2.59
N VAL A 27 8.90 -21.08 -2.70
CA VAL A 27 9.43 -20.55 -3.97
C VAL A 27 10.64 -21.39 -4.42
N ARG A 28 10.38 -22.29 -5.35
CA ARG A 28 11.41 -23.09 -6.05
C ARG A 28 11.33 -22.75 -7.54
N VAL A 29 12.48 -22.49 -8.15
CA VAL A 29 12.55 -22.07 -9.56
C VAL A 29 11.79 -23.03 -10.49
N ASP A 30 11.90 -24.34 -10.26
CA ASP A 30 11.19 -25.37 -11.06
C ASP A 30 9.67 -25.19 -11.00
N ARG A 31 9.13 -24.96 -9.80
CA ARG A 31 7.69 -24.74 -9.60
C ARG A 31 7.21 -23.44 -10.22
N VAL A 32 8.03 -22.38 -10.11
CA VAL A 32 7.68 -21.09 -10.68
C VAL A 32 7.61 -21.14 -12.19
N VAL A 33 8.60 -21.75 -12.87
CA VAL A 33 8.60 -21.84 -14.33
C VAL A 33 7.51 -22.76 -14.84
N GLU A 34 7.17 -23.84 -14.14
CA GLU A 34 6.04 -24.71 -14.43
C GLU A 34 4.73 -23.93 -14.33
N ALA A 35 4.48 -23.24 -13.22
CA ALA A 35 3.28 -22.46 -12.98
C ALA A 35 3.11 -21.28 -13.96
N ALA A 36 4.23 -20.64 -14.35
CA ALA A 36 4.22 -19.53 -15.30
C ALA A 36 4.17 -19.97 -16.77
N GLY A 37 4.44 -21.25 -17.07
CA GLY A 37 4.51 -21.80 -18.43
C GLY A 37 5.75 -21.35 -19.21
N PHE A 38 6.90 -21.24 -18.53
CA PHE A 38 8.18 -20.84 -19.13
C PHE A 38 9.30 -21.83 -18.77
N SER A 39 10.49 -21.59 -19.32
CA SER A 39 11.71 -22.36 -19.02
C SER A 39 12.60 -21.60 -18.02
N LYS A 40 13.52 -22.32 -17.33
CA LYS A 40 14.53 -21.71 -16.44
C LYS A 40 15.37 -20.62 -17.14
N PRO A 41 15.88 -20.82 -18.37
CA PRO A 41 16.61 -19.77 -19.07
C PRO A 41 15.80 -18.47 -19.24
N VAL A 42 14.49 -18.57 -19.50
CA VAL A 42 13.60 -17.41 -19.61
C VAL A 42 13.46 -16.70 -18.26
N LEU A 43 13.32 -17.44 -17.16
CA LEU A 43 13.28 -16.85 -15.83
C LEU A 43 14.59 -16.11 -15.51
N TYR A 44 15.73 -16.76 -15.73
CA TYR A 44 17.03 -16.15 -15.44
C TYR A 44 17.42 -15.00 -16.38
N HIS A 45 16.73 -14.86 -17.51
CA HIS A 45 16.82 -13.64 -18.32
C HIS A 45 16.23 -12.40 -17.61
N HIS A 46 15.23 -12.59 -16.76
CA HIS A 46 14.52 -11.51 -16.06
C HIS A 46 14.93 -11.32 -14.60
N PHE A 47 15.42 -12.38 -13.95
CA PHE A 47 15.80 -12.39 -12.53
C PHE A 47 17.14 -13.05 -12.36
N ALA A 48 18.08 -12.38 -11.69
CA ALA A 48 19.46 -12.84 -11.55
C ALA A 48 19.56 -14.19 -10.83
N ASP A 49 18.74 -14.36 -9.80
CA ASP A 49 18.68 -15.58 -8.98
C ASP A 49 17.30 -15.72 -8.30
N ARG A 50 17.15 -16.76 -7.46
CA ARG A 50 15.93 -16.98 -6.67
C ARG A 50 15.65 -15.82 -5.70
N GLU A 51 16.68 -15.26 -5.09
CA GLU A 51 16.54 -14.18 -4.12
C GLU A 51 16.04 -12.90 -4.80
N ASP A 52 16.55 -12.59 -5.97
CA ASP A 52 16.09 -11.46 -6.80
C ASP A 52 14.61 -11.62 -7.18
N LEU A 53 14.19 -12.83 -7.54
CA LEU A 53 12.80 -13.15 -7.83
C LEU A 53 11.89 -12.95 -6.58
N VAL A 54 12.32 -13.45 -5.42
CA VAL A 54 11.58 -13.32 -4.16
C VAL A 54 11.46 -11.85 -3.75
N ILE A 55 12.55 -11.08 -3.83
CA ILE A 55 12.54 -9.64 -3.54
C ILE A 55 11.57 -8.91 -4.48
N ALA A 56 11.61 -9.20 -5.77
CA ALA A 56 10.69 -8.60 -6.73
C ALA A 56 9.22 -8.96 -6.42
N ALA A 57 8.94 -10.20 -6.05
CA ALA A 57 7.60 -10.65 -5.69
C ALA A 57 7.09 -9.99 -4.39
N GLN A 58 7.91 -9.93 -3.36
CA GLN A 58 7.54 -9.27 -2.10
C GLN A 58 7.37 -7.76 -2.27
N SER A 59 8.22 -7.12 -3.08
CA SER A 59 8.09 -5.70 -3.41
C SER A 59 6.79 -5.41 -4.15
N GLU A 60 6.40 -6.27 -5.07
CA GLU A 60 5.13 -6.14 -5.80
C GLU A 60 3.93 -6.41 -4.88
N ARG A 61 3.97 -7.43 -4.02
CA ARG A 61 2.94 -7.67 -2.99
C ARG A 61 2.76 -6.44 -2.10
N TYR A 62 3.87 -5.86 -1.63
CA TYR A 62 3.85 -4.66 -0.81
C TYR A 62 3.22 -3.48 -1.55
N ARG A 63 3.64 -3.22 -2.78
CA ARG A 63 3.11 -2.15 -3.63
C ARG A 63 1.60 -2.30 -3.86
N ARG A 64 1.12 -3.52 -4.08
CA ARG A 64 -0.32 -3.81 -4.27
C ARG A 64 -1.17 -3.45 -3.06
N THR A 65 -0.60 -3.44 -1.86
CA THR A 65 -1.33 -3.02 -0.66
C THR A 65 -1.70 -1.53 -0.67
N PHE A 66 -1.14 -0.74 -1.59
CA PHE A 66 -1.46 0.68 -1.81
C PHE A 66 -2.34 0.93 -3.04
N ASN A 67 -2.54 -0.06 -3.91
CA ASN A 67 -3.18 0.18 -5.22
C ASN A 67 -4.59 0.76 -5.08
N ASP A 68 -5.38 0.29 -4.13
CA ASP A 68 -6.73 0.81 -3.91
C ASP A 68 -6.69 2.27 -3.46
N ALA A 69 -5.75 2.62 -2.59
CA ALA A 69 -5.55 4.01 -2.17
C ALA A 69 -5.23 4.95 -3.34
N PHE A 70 -4.44 4.51 -4.34
CA PHE A 70 -4.16 5.33 -5.52
C PHE A 70 -5.37 5.49 -6.45
N VAL A 71 -6.24 4.50 -6.52
CA VAL A 71 -7.53 4.62 -7.24
C VAL A 71 -8.45 5.59 -6.51
N GLU A 72 -8.49 5.51 -5.18
CA GLU A 72 -9.26 6.41 -4.33
C GLU A 72 -8.77 7.86 -4.40
N PHE A 73 -7.47 8.11 -4.61
CA PHE A 73 -6.96 9.48 -4.77
C PHE A 73 -7.55 10.23 -5.97
N LYS A 74 -7.96 9.54 -7.02
CA LYS A 74 -8.66 10.16 -8.15
C LYS A 74 -10.04 10.71 -7.75
N VAL A 75 -10.69 10.11 -6.76
CA VAL A 75 -11.98 10.56 -6.24
C VAL A 75 -11.88 11.97 -5.63
N PHE A 76 -10.68 12.40 -5.23
CA PHE A 76 -10.45 13.72 -4.65
C PHE A 76 -10.20 14.81 -5.70
N GLU A 77 -9.86 14.44 -6.95
CA GLU A 77 -9.49 15.41 -7.99
C GLU A 77 -10.67 16.30 -8.41
N ASP A 78 -11.91 15.83 -8.25
CA ASP A 78 -13.13 16.54 -8.64
C ASP A 78 -13.89 17.15 -7.44
N ALA A 79 -13.24 17.36 -6.30
CA ALA A 79 -13.88 17.99 -5.14
C ALA A 79 -14.03 19.50 -5.39
N GLU A 80 -15.29 19.99 -5.30
CA GLU A 80 -15.61 21.40 -5.55
C GLU A 80 -15.60 22.27 -4.28
N SER A 81 -15.54 21.64 -3.10
CA SER A 81 -15.54 22.32 -1.80
C SER A 81 -14.74 21.55 -0.75
N GLN A 82 -14.36 22.25 0.33
CA GLN A 82 -13.71 21.66 1.49
C GLN A 82 -14.56 20.52 2.10
N ASP A 83 -15.84 20.74 2.26
CA ASP A 83 -16.74 19.74 2.84
C ASP A 83 -16.79 18.49 1.97
N THR A 84 -16.96 18.66 0.64
CA THR A 84 -16.94 17.52 -0.30
C THR A 84 -15.61 16.80 -0.28
N PHE A 85 -14.48 17.51 -0.18
CA PHE A 85 -13.16 16.91 -0.07
C PHE A 85 -13.04 16.08 1.22
N LEU A 86 -13.42 16.64 2.36
CA LEU A 86 -13.37 15.95 3.66
C LEU A 86 -14.35 14.77 3.74
N ASP A 87 -15.52 14.85 3.12
CA ASP A 87 -16.46 13.74 3.06
C ASP A 87 -15.92 12.58 2.21
N ARG A 88 -15.25 12.87 1.11
CA ARG A 88 -14.57 11.85 0.31
C ARG A 88 -13.40 11.20 1.08
N VAL A 89 -12.62 12.02 1.80
CA VAL A 89 -11.60 11.49 2.74
C VAL A 89 -12.24 10.58 3.77
N SER A 90 -13.37 10.99 4.34
CA SER A 90 -14.11 10.19 5.32
C SER A 90 -14.62 8.88 4.75
N SER A 91 -15.15 8.91 3.52
CA SER A 91 -15.64 7.72 2.82
C SER A 91 -14.50 6.74 2.51
N ALA A 92 -13.37 7.24 2.02
CA ALA A 92 -12.18 6.43 1.77
C ALA A 92 -11.63 5.79 3.05
N LEU A 93 -11.78 6.47 4.19
CA LEU A 93 -11.38 5.93 5.50
C LEU A 93 -12.36 4.91 6.06
N GLY A 94 -13.63 4.97 5.72
CA GLY A 94 -14.63 4.01 6.19
C GLY A 94 -14.27 2.57 5.82
N ASP A 95 -13.50 2.36 4.77
CA ASP A 95 -13.03 1.03 4.36
C ASP A 95 -11.82 0.51 5.17
N PHE A 96 -11.21 1.33 6.05
CA PHE A 96 -10.04 0.90 6.86
C PHE A 96 -10.33 -0.21 7.85
N THR A 97 -11.58 -0.40 8.23
CA THR A 97 -12.01 -1.42 9.18
C THR A 97 -12.44 -2.72 8.50
N SER A 98 -12.54 -2.72 7.17
CA SER A 98 -12.94 -3.90 6.41
C SER A 98 -11.96 -5.07 6.62
N PRO A 99 -12.43 -6.32 6.50
CA PRO A 99 -11.56 -7.50 6.52
C PRO A 99 -10.42 -7.41 5.50
N GLU A 100 -10.67 -6.82 4.34
CA GLU A 100 -9.69 -6.65 3.27
C GLU A 100 -8.61 -5.63 3.66
N ALA A 101 -8.98 -4.51 4.27
CA ALA A 101 -8.01 -3.54 4.78
C ALA A 101 -7.13 -4.14 5.89
N ARG A 102 -7.71 -4.95 6.79
CA ARG A 102 -6.95 -5.72 7.80
C ARG A 102 -5.96 -6.67 7.15
N ARG A 103 -6.39 -7.44 6.14
CA ARG A 103 -5.51 -8.33 5.39
C ARG A 103 -4.34 -7.59 4.75
N ARG A 104 -4.58 -6.44 4.11
CA ARG A 104 -3.53 -5.60 3.53
C ARG A 104 -2.50 -5.14 4.57
N ARG A 105 -2.94 -4.74 5.77
CA ARG A 105 -2.04 -4.36 6.87
C ARG A 105 -1.20 -5.53 7.36
N LEU A 106 -1.77 -6.72 7.49
CA LEU A 106 -1.03 -7.92 7.87
C LEU A 106 0.05 -8.29 6.84
N ILE A 107 -0.26 -8.20 5.54
CA ILE A 107 0.71 -8.40 4.46
C ILE A 107 1.86 -7.39 4.57
N ARG A 108 1.56 -6.11 4.83
CA ARG A 108 2.61 -5.09 5.06
C ARG A 108 3.50 -5.45 6.23
N ALA A 109 2.92 -5.83 7.38
CA ALA A 109 3.67 -6.19 8.57
C ALA A 109 4.56 -7.42 8.34
N GLU A 110 4.04 -8.45 7.66
CA GLU A 110 4.79 -9.64 7.26
C GLU A 110 6.03 -9.26 6.42
N ILE A 111 5.82 -8.45 5.37
CA ILE A 111 6.91 -8.09 4.45
C ILE A 111 7.92 -7.15 5.11
N LEU A 112 7.47 -6.20 5.96
CA LEU A 112 8.36 -5.36 6.76
C LEU A 112 9.21 -6.20 7.71
N GLY A 113 8.63 -7.20 8.36
CA GLY A 113 9.36 -8.16 9.20
C GLY A 113 10.39 -8.96 8.39
N ALA A 114 10.02 -9.44 7.20
CA ALA A 114 10.90 -10.17 6.30
C ALA A 114 12.06 -9.32 5.74
N ALA A 115 11.92 -7.99 5.75
CA ALA A 115 12.96 -7.07 5.29
C ALA A 115 14.09 -6.85 6.31
N VAL A 116 13.89 -7.26 7.57
CA VAL A 116 14.93 -7.16 8.61
C VAL A 116 16.13 -8.01 8.19
N GLY A 117 17.29 -7.39 8.08
CA GLY A 117 18.52 -8.06 7.63
C GLY A 117 18.61 -8.30 6.11
N ARG A 118 17.67 -7.79 5.31
CA ARG A 118 17.66 -7.93 3.83
C ARG A 118 17.67 -6.54 3.17
N PRO A 119 18.82 -5.89 2.99
CA PRO A 119 18.92 -4.49 2.53
C PRO A 119 18.17 -4.24 1.21
N ARG A 120 18.28 -5.14 0.21
CA ARG A 120 17.61 -4.97 -1.09
C ARG A 120 16.07 -4.96 -0.96
N LEU A 121 15.49 -5.78 -0.09
CA LEU A 121 14.05 -5.78 0.17
C LEU A 121 13.65 -4.51 0.94
N HIS A 122 14.45 -4.13 1.94
CA HIS A 122 14.23 -2.89 2.70
C HIS A 122 14.23 -1.66 1.79
N ASP A 123 15.18 -1.56 0.86
CA ASP A 123 15.27 -0.44 -0.08
C ASP A 123 14.05 -0.38 -1.01
N ALA A 124 13.58 -1.53 -1.50
CA ALA A 124 12.40 -1.61 -2.34
C ALA A 124 11.12 -1.18 -1.60
N ILE A 125 10.96 -1.57 -0.33
CA ILE A 125 9.85 -1.14 0.54
C ILE A 125 9.93 0.36 0.81
N THR A 126 11.12 0.87 1.12
CA THR A 126 11.36 2.29 1.38
C THR A 126 10.98 3.13 0.17
N GLU A 127 11.32 2.67 -1.04
CA GLU A 127 10.93 3.34 -2.28
C GLU A 127 9.42 3.33 -2.50
N ALA A 128 8.74 2.21 -2.24
CA ALA A 128 7.28 2.15 -2.33
C ALA A 128 6.60 3.12 -1.33
N ASN A 129 7.11 3.21 -0.10
CA ASN A 129 6.62 4.18 0.88
C ASN A 129 6.85 5.62 0.44
N ARG A 130 8.02 5.95 -0.11
CA ARG A 130 8.30 7.28 -0.66
C ARG A 130 7.33 7.67 -1.77
N GLN A 131 7.06 6.74 -2.70
CA GLN A 131 6.13 6.97 -3.80
C GLN A 131 4.71 7.23 -3.28
N PHE A 132 4.25 6.46 -2.29
CA PHE A 132 2.96 6.68 -1.66
C PHE A 132 2.89 8.07 -1.00
N VAL A 133 3.87 8.42 -0.16
CA VAL A 133 3.93 9.72 0.54
C VAL A 133 4.00 10.87 -0.47
N ALA A 134 4.77 10.73 -1.55
CA ALA A 134 4.86 11.73 -2.59
C ALA A 134 3.51 11.93 -3.30
N SER A 135 2.84 10.85 -3.70
CA SER A 135 1.55 10.92 -4.41
C SER A 135 0.46 11.55 -3.55
N LEU A 136 0.34 11.15 -2.28
CA LEU A 136 -0.60 11.76 -1.34
C LEU A 136 -0.23 13.22 -1.03
N GLY A 137 1.05 13.50 -0.80
CA GLY A 137 1.54 14.86 -0.56
C GLY A 137 1.27 15.81 -1.73
N ASP A 138 1.43 15.34 -2.96
CA ASP A 138 1.13 16.10 -4.17
C ASP A 138 -0.38 16.35 -4.31
N LEU A 139 -1.22 15.38 -3.98
CA LEU A 139 -2.68 15.55 -3.91
C LEU A 139 -3.05 16.64 -2.91
N LEU A 140 -2.56 16.54 -1.66
CA LEU A 140 -2.84 17.53 -0.62
C LEU A 140 -2.29 18.92 -0.98
N THR A 141 -1.16 18.98 -1.68
CA THR A 141 -0.59 20.25 -2.18
C THR A 141 -1.51 20.87 -3.22
N ARG A 142 -2.07 20.10 -4.15
CA ARG A 142 -3.07 20.58 -5.11
C ARG A 142 -4.32 21.07 -4.41
N ALA A 143 -4.89 20.26 -3.50
CA ALA A 143 -6.08 20.63 -2.73
C ALA A 143 -5.87 21.94 -1.93
N ARG A 144 -4.68 22.17 -1.36
CA ARG A 144 -4.30 23.42 -0.70
C ARG A 144 -4.27 24.59 -1.68
N ARG A 145 -3.62 24.42 -2.83
CA ARG A 145 -3.54 25.46 -3.87
C ARG A 145 -4.92 25.88 -4.38
N ASP A 146 -5.83 24.90 -4.50
CA ASP A 146 -7.18 25.08 -5.01
C ASP A 146 -8.16 25.57 -3.91
N GLY A 147 -7.65 25.81 -2.68
CA GLY A 147 -8.42 26.36 -1.56
C GLY A 147 -9.36 25.36 -0.88
N LEU A 148 -9.26 24.08 -1.21
CA LEU A 148 -10.07 23.01 -0.63
C LEU A 148 -9.65 22.66 0.80
N ILE A 149 -8.37 22.85 1.13
CA ILE A 149 -7.82 22.63 2.47
C ILE A 149 -6.87 23.74 2.84
N SER A 150 -6.67 23.92 4.16
CA SER A 150 -5.70 24.87 4.72
C SER A 150 -4.84 24.17 5.77
N PRO A 151 -3.96 23.25 5.36
CA PRO A 151 -3.21 22.44 6.29
C PRO A 151 -2.24 23.27 7.12
N ARG A 152 -2.17 22.98 8.43
CA ARG A 152 -1.24 23.62 9.38
C ARG A 152 0.20 23.15 9.20
N ARG A 153 0.40 22.02 8.54
CA ARG A 153 1.68 21.34 8.35
C ARG A 153 1.97 21.17 6.87
N ASP A 154 3.20 20.86 6.56
CA ASP A 154 3.56 20.48 5.20
C ASP A 154 2.71 19.31 4.73
N PRO A 155 2.09 19.36 3.54
CA PRO A 155 1.28 18.26 3.00
C PRO A 155 2.00 16.90 2.96
N ARG A 156 3.32 16.89 2.75
CA ARG A 156 4.11 15.65 2.75
C ARG A 156 4.27 15.07 4.16
N ASP A 157 4.43 15.93 5.17
CA ASP A 157 4.49 15.49 6.57
C ASP A 157 3.14 14.88 6.99
N VAL A 158 2.02 15.49 6.56
CA VAL A 158 0.68 14.95 6.78
C VAL A 158 0.51 13.58 6.09
N ALA A 159 1.00 13.44 4.85
CA ALA A 159 0.97 12.17 4.12
C ALA A 159 1.81 11.08 4.80
N ALA A 160 2.99 11.40 5.31
CA ALA A 160 3.85 10.49 6.04
C ALA A 160 3.22 10.07 7.37
N TRP A 161 2.64 11.02 8.10
CA TRP A 161 1.89 10.74 9.33
C TRP A 161 0.72 9.80 9.05
N TRP A 162 -0.07 10.07 8.01
CA TRP A 162 -1.18 9.22 7.58
C TRP A 162 -0.74 7.77 7.35
N LEU A 163 0.31 7.57 6.55
CA LEU A 163 0.85 6.23 6.30
C LEU A 163 1.19 5.52 7.61
N SER A 164 1.76 6.25 8.58
CA SER A 164 2.15 5.71 9.89
C SER A 164 0.95 5.27 10.72
N VAL A 165 -0.13 6.07 10.74
CA VAL A 165 -1.37 5.75 11.48
C VAL A 165 -2.05 4.51 10.89
N VAL A 166 -2.20 4.50 9.56
CA VAL A 166 -2.85 3.37 8.86
C VAL A 166 -2.04 2.09 8.99
N ALA A 167 -0.73 2.16 8.75
CA ALA A 167 0.15 1.01 8.88
C ALA A 167 0.21 0.51 10.32
N GLY A 168 0.33 1.41 11.31
CA GLY A 168 0.46 1.08 12.73
C GLY A 168 -0.76 0.39 13.34
N ARG A 169 -1.94 0.54 12.72
CA ARG A 169 -3.16 -0.12 13.21
C ARG A 169 -3.04 -1.64 13.30
N TYR A 170 -2.18 -2.28 12.48
CA TYR A 170 -2.02 -3.74 12.53
C TYR A 170 -1.68 -4.26 13.94
N VAL A 171 -1.02 -3.44 14.77
CA VAL A 171 -0.64 -3.81 16.14
C VAL A 171 -1.86 -4.13 17.00
N ILE A 172 -2.96 -3.41 16.77
CA ILE A 172 -4.20 -3.57 17.54
C ILE A 172 -5.27 -4.38 16.79
N ASP A 173 -5.09 -4.64 15.48
CA ASP A 173 -5.98 -5.53 14.73
C ASP A 173 -6.00 -6.97 15.28
N ALA A 174 -4.98 -7.36 16.05
CA ALA A 174 -4.90 -8.68 16.69
C ALA A 174 -5.85 -8.82 17.88
N ASP A 175 -6.33 -7.71 18.47
CA ASP A 175 -7.25 -7.70 19.61
C ASP A 175 -8.60 -7.06 19.20
N ALA A 176 -9.34 -7.78 18.37
CA ALA A 176 -10.60 -7.29 17.80
C ALA A 176 -11.66 -6.95 18.86
N ASP A 177 -11.60 -7.56 20.06
CA ASP A 177 -12.59 -7.36 21.12
C ASP A 177 -12.38 -6.05 21.89
N ARG A 178 -11.21 -5.42 21.78
CA ARG A 178 -10.86 -4.19 22.52
C ARG A 178 -10.94 -2.92 21.68
N LEU A 179 -10.99 -3.04 20.35
CA LEU A 179 -11.03 -1.90 19.45
C LEU A 179 -12.42 -1.71 18.85
N ASN A 180 -13.09 -0.63 19.25
CA ASN A 180 -14.27 -0.17 18.55
C ASN A 180 -13.84 0.48 17.22
N ASP A 181 -14.17 -0.16 16.10
CA ASP A 181 -13.81 0.27 14.76
C ASP A 181 -14.41 1.66 14.41
N GLU A 182 -15.64 1.93 14.83
CA GLU A 182 -16.33 3.21 14.61
C GLU A 182 -15.62 4.32 15.37
N GLU A 183 -15.35 4.12 16.66
CA GLU A 183 -14.68 5.10 17.51
C GLU A 183 -13.24 5.39 17.03
N TRP A 184 -12.49 4.36 16.61
CA TRP A 184 -11.18 4.56 16.01
C TRP A 184 -11.25 5.39 14.73
N THR A 185 -12.22 5.11 13.87
CA THR A 185 -12.44 5.84 12.63
C THR A 185 -12.78 7.30 12.92
N ASP A 186 -13.64 7.57 13.88
CA ASP A 186 -14.02 8.92 14.30
C ASP A 186 -12.82 9.72 14.87
N ILE A 187 -11.97 9.08 15.65
CA ILE A 187 -10.72 9.68 16.14
C ILE A 187 -9.82 10.08 14.98
N VAL A 188 -9.58 9.16 14.04
CA VAL A 188 -8.71 9.42 12.89
C VAL A 188 -9.29 10.51 12.00
N LEU A 189 -10.60 10.49 11.73
CA LEU A 189 -11.29 11.52 10.97
C LEU A 189 -11.18 12.89 11.63
N SER A 190 -11.38 12.95 12.93
CA SER A 190 -11.26 14.19 13.70
C SER A 190 -9.83 14.77 13.61
N MET A 191 -8.82 13.92 13.71
CA MET A 191 -7.43 14.33 13.55
C MET A 191 -7.12 14.82 12.14
N ILE A 192 -7.65 14.16 11.12
CA ILE A 192 -7.47 14.58 9.73
C ILE A 192 -8.15 15.91 9.46
N ARG A 193 -9.40 16.09 9.90
CA ARG A 193 -10.09 17.37 9.79
C ARG A 193 -9.29 18.49 10.46
N TYR A 194 -8.77 18.24 11.67
CA TYR A 194 -7.92 19.18 12.37
C TYR A 194 -6.64 19.53 11.60
N LEU A 195 -6.00 18.53 10.96
CA LEU A 195 -4.76 18.75 10.19
C LEU A 195 -5.02 19.48 8.87
N LEU A 196 -6.17 19.28 8.24
CA LEU A 196 -6.47 19.78 6.90
C LEU A 196 -7.32 21.07 6.89
N ALA A 197 -8.15 21.30 7.90
CA ALA A 197 -9.10 22.42 7.87
C ALA A 197 -8.51 23.79 8.26
N GLY A 198 -7.32 23.84 8.88
CA GLY A 198 -6.77 25.09 9.45
C GLY A 198 -7.50 25.55 10.72
N GLU A 199 -7.12 26.71 11.25
CA GLU A 199 -7.90 27.40 12.30
C GLU A 199 -9.08 28.13 11.68
N ARG A 200 -10.29 27.87 12.20
CA ARG A 200 -11.34 28.89 12.21
C ARG A 200 -11.26 29.63 13.52
#